data_b446232e933bc364517fb7034e72cf8f
#
_entry.id   b446232e933bc364517fb7034e72cf8f
#
_cell.length_a   1.000
_cell.length_b   1.000
_cell.length_c   1.000
_cell.angle_alpha   90.00
_cell.angle_beta   90.00
_cell.angle_gamma   90.00
#
_symmetry.space_group_name_H-M   'P 1'
#
loop_
_entity.id
_entity.type
_entity.pdbx_description
1 polymer ?
#
loop_
_entity_poly.entity_id
_entity_poly.type
_entity_poly.pdbx_seq_one_letter_code
_entity_poly.pdbx_strand_id
1 'polypeptide(L)'
;EKTALDSFIKKGTVPPVDENLALEHFNILIEETEKHGFVQYEISNFGKPNYFSKHNTSYWLGAKYLGIGPSAHSFNGAERAWNISNNAKYINSITENKLPIQVEKLTGNNRFNEYVMTGLRTIWGISYEKVEKEFGALRLELLKKNAKPFLKNGLLEIKLGSFSSPSLVTTK
;
A
#
# COMPACT_ATOMS: atom_id res chain seq x y z
N GLU A 1 -8.48 6.12 16.29
CA GLU A 1 -8.63 5.85 17.73
C GLU A 1 -7.66 6.68 18.56
N LYS A 2 -8.01 7.02 19.81
CA LYS A 2 -7.21 7.82 20.76
C LYS A 2 -6.91 9.26 20.31
N THR A 3 -7.73 9.84 19.45
CA THR A 3 -7.68 11.26 19.08
C THR A 3 -8.77 12.05 19.80
N ALA A 4 -8.64 13.38 19.86
CA ALA A 4 -9.69 14.24 20.42
C ALA A 4 -11.02 14.06 19.68
N LEU A 5 -11.00 13.94 18.35
CA LEU A 5 -12.17 13.70 17.52
C LEU A 5 -12.86 12.37 17.87
N ASP A 6 -12.11 11.26 18.01
CA ASP A 6 -12.64 9.96 18.44
C ASP A 6 -13.35 10.07 19.81
N SER A 7 -12.76 10.83 20.73
CA SER A 7 -13.39 11.09 22.03
C SER A 7 -14.68 11.92 21.92
N PHE A 8 -14.72 12.92 21.04
CA PHE A 8 -15.91 13.75 20.83
C PHE A 8 -17.05 12.96 20.18
N ILE A 9 -16.73 12.09 19.21
CA ILE A 9 -17.72 11.20 18.59
C ILE A 9 -18.28 10.23 19.64
N LYS A 10 -17.43 9.59 20.45
CA LYS A 10 -17.86 8.69 21.52
C LYS A 10 -18.73 9.35 22.59
N LYS A 11 -18.49 10.64 22.85
CA LYS A 11 -19.30 11.46 23.79
C LYS A 11 -20.57 12.02 23.16
N GLY A 12 -20.79 11.83 21.86
CA GLY A 12 -21.97 12.36 21.14
C GLY A 12 -21.93 13.87 20.90
N THR A 13 -20.78 14.54 21.14
CA THR A 13 -20.62 15.99 20.86
C THR A 13 -20.36 16.30 19.39
N VAL A 14 -19.92 15.29 18.64
CA VAL A 14 -19.75 15.36 17.19
C VAL A 14 -20.39 14.12 16.60
N PRO A 15 -21.18 14.22 15.51
CA PRO A 15 -21.75 13.05 14.86
C PRO A 15 -20.64 12.13 14.31
N PRO A 16 -20.89 10.81 14.19
CA PRO A 16 -19.99 9.91 13.50
C PRO A 16 -19.84 10.30 12.03
N VAL A 17 -18.75 9.84 11.40
CA VAL A 17 -18.56 10.05 9.97
C VAL A 17 -19.67 9.36 9.19
N ASP A 18 -20.30 10.11 8.29
CA ASP A 18 -21.24 9.54 7.32
C ASP A 18 -20.42 8.91 6.18
N GLU A 19 -20.40 7.58 6.13
CA GLU A 19 -19.61 6.83 5.14
C GLU A 19 -20.11 7.05 3.70
N ASN A 20 -21.44 7.25 3.51
CA ASN A 20 -21.99 7.52 2.18
C ASN A 20 -21.56 8.89 1.68
N LEU A 21 -21.64 9.91 2.54
CA LEU A 21 -21.17 11.26 2.21
C LEU A 21 -19.66 11.29 1.96
N ALA A 22 -18.88 10.54 2.75
CA ALA A 22 -17.45 10.42 2.53
C ALA A 22 -17.12 9.77 1.17
N LEU A 23 -17.87 8.74 0.77
CA LEU A 23 -17.74 8.10 -0.53
C LEU A 23 -18.12 9.06 -1.67
N GLU A 24 -19.23 9.81 -1.51
CA GLU A 24 -19.66 10.82 -2.49
C GLU A 24 -18.57 11.89 -2.69
N HIS A 25 -18.04 12.44 -1.60
CA HIS A 25 -16.93 13.41 -1.67
C HIS A 25 -15.70 12.84 -2.35
N PHE A 26 -15.38 11.57 -2.09
CA PHE A 26 -14.23 10.92 -2.72
C PHE A 26 -14.44 10.72 -4.23
N ASN A 27 -15.65 10.34 -4.65
CA ASN A 27 -16.00 10.22 -6.07
C ASN A 27 -15.91 11.59 -6.79
N ILE A 28 -16.44 12.66 -6.18
CA ILE A 28 -16.31 14.02 -6.71
C ILE A 28 -14.83 14.41 -6.84
N LEU A 29 -14.01 14.09 -5.83
CA LEU A 29 -12.56 14.36 -5.90
C LEU A 29 -11.90 13.64 -7.08
N ILE A 30 -12.23 12.37 -7.31
CA ILE A 30 -11.70 11.61 -8.45
C ILE A 30 -12.11 12.27 -9.76
N GLU A 31 -13.41 12.55 -9.95
CA GLU A 31 -13.93 13.15 -11.17
C GLU A 31 -13.30 14.52 -11.47
N GLU A 32 -13.23 15.39 -10.47
CA GLU A 32 -12.67 16.73 -10.64
C GLU A 32 -11.15 16.70 -10.92
N THR A 33 -10.42 15.82 -10.26
CA THR A 33 -8.99 15.69 -10.52
C THR A 33 -8.71 15.11 -11.91
N GLU A 34 -9.51 14.15 -12.38
CA GLU A 34 -9.40 13.60 -13.74
C GLU A 34 -9.66 14.66 -14.81
N LYS A 35 -10.69 15.53 -14.67
CA LYS A 35 -10.96 16.65 -15.57
C LYS A 35 -9.76 17.59 -15.70
N HIS A 36 -8.90 17.67 -14.70
CA HIS A 36 -7.70 18.50 -14.69
C HIS A 36 -6.42 17.73 -15.05
N GLY A 37 -6.56 16.50 -15.57
CA GLY A 37 -5.44 15.66 -16.05
C GLY A 37 -4.62 15.01 -14.95
N PHE A 38 -5.15 14.88 -13.74
CA PHE A 38 -4.55 14.08 -12.69
C PHE A 38 -5.06 12.65 -12.76
N VAL A 39 -4.21 11.72 -12.38
CA VAL A 39 -4.50 10.29 -12.26
C VAL A 39 -4.40 9.91 -10.80
N GLN A 40 -5.43 9.26 -10.27
CA GLN A 40 -5.32 8.56 -8.99
C GLN A 40 -4.43 7.34 -9.19
N TYR A 41 -3.17 7.42 -8.78
CA TYR A 41 -2.21 6.33 -9.00
C TYR A 41 -2.11 5.34 -7.84
N GLU A 42 -2.66 5.70 -6.69
CA GLU A 42 -2.88 4.83 -5.53
C GLU A 42 -4.08 5.34 -4.71
N ILE A 43 -4.42 4.72 -3.57
CA ILE A 43 -5.68 4.94 -2.84
C ILE A 43 -6.00 6.42 -2.60
N SER A 44 -5.02 7.24 -2.19
CA SER A 44 -5.24 8.62 -1.74
C SER A 44 -4.37 9.65 -2.45
N ASN A 45 -3.52 9.24 -3.38
CA ASN A 45 -2.63 10.15 -4.08
C ASN A 45 -2.96 10.27 -5.56
N PHE A 46 -2.96 11.52 -5.99
CA PHE A 46 -3.21 11.93 -7.36
C PHE A 46 -1.97 12.61 -7.93
N GLY A 47 -1.68 12.42 -9.20
CA GLY A 47 -0.55 13.05 -9.88
C GLY A 47 -0.77 13.13 -11.38
N LYS A 48 -0.15 14.09 -12.05
CA LYS A 48 -0.10 14.08 -13.51
C LYS A 48 0.80 12.94 -13.99
N PRO A 49 0.55 12.35 -15.16
CA PRO A 49 1.43 11.35 -15.75
C PRO A 49 2.89 11.86 -15.75
N ASN A 50 3.82 11.01 -15.35
CA ASN A 50 5.24 11.26 -15.13
C ASN A 50 5.60 12.16 -13.92
N TYR A 51 4.62 12.62 -13.14
CA TYR A 51 4.82 13.44 -11.93
C TYR A 51 4.31 12.77 -10.66
N PHE A 52 4.19 11.44 -10.66
CA PHE A 52 3.87 10.69 -9.44
C PHE A 52 5.00 10.81 -8.42
N SER A 53 4.65 10.88 -7.13
CA SER A 53 5.63 10.93 -6.05
C SER A 53 6.57 9.74 -6.13
N LYS A 54 7.84 9.94 -6.45
CA LYS A 54 8.86 8.87 -6.54
C LYS A 54 9.01 8.16 -5.20
N HIS A 55 9.02 8.92 -4.11
CA HIS A 55 9.17 8.37 -2.76
C HIS A 55 7.98 7.48 -2.39
N ASN A 56 6.75 7.95 -2.57
CA ASN A 56 5.55 7.17 -2.28
C ASN A 56 5.43 5.93 -3.18
N THR A 57 5.64 6.11 -4.48
CA THR A 57 5.62 5.03 -5.47
C THR A 57 6.61 3.92 -5.12
N SER A 58 7.81 4.26 -4.62
CA SER A 58 8.82 3.27 -4.27
C SER A 58 8.36 2.29 -3.19
N TYR A 59 7.57 2.73 -2.22
CA TYR A 59 6.97 1.83 -1.21
C TYR A 59 5.97 0.87 -1.83
N TRP A 60 5.08 1.37 -2.68
CA TRP A 60 4.07 0.55 -3.37
C TRP A 60 4.70 -0.50 -4.30
N LEU A 61 5.81 -0.17 -4.93
CA LEU A 61 6.55 -1.08 -5.81
C LEU A 61 7.51 -2.02 -5.06
N GLY A 62 7.57 -1.94 -3.73
CA GLY A 62 8.36 -2.82 -2.88
C GLY A 62 9.86 -2.53 -2.92
N ALA A 63 10.25 -1.27 -3.14
CA ALA A 63 11.65 -0.86 -3.06
C ALA A 63 12.21 -1.06 -1.64
N LYS A 64 13.49 -1.38 -1.54
CA LYS A 64 14.19 -1.44 -0.26
C LYS A 64 14.41 -0.04 0.28
N TYR A 65 14.28 0.12 1.59
CA TYR A 65 14.50 1.40 2.26
C TYR A 65 15.10 1.22 3.65
N LEU A 66 15.80 2.24 4.10
CA LEU A 66 16.36 2.35 5.44
C LEU A 66 15.66 3.48 6.20
N GLY A 67 15.09 3.14 7.35
CA GLY A 67 14.48 4.08 8.26
C GLY A 67 15.48 4.61 9.28
N ILE A 68 15.59 5.93 9.39
CA ILE A 68 16.46 6.62 10.35
C ILE A 68 15.59 7.38 11.35
N GLY A 69 15.89 7.22 12.63
CA GLY A 69 15.17 7.85 13.73
C GLY A 69 14.24 6.91 14.50
N PRO A 70 13.68 7.36 15.63
CA PRO A 70 12.72 6.61 16.42
C PRO A 70 11.48 6.25 15.60
N SER A 71 10.93 5.06 15.80
CA SER A 71 9.78 4.48 15.07
C SER A 71 10.00 4.27 13.57
N ALA A 72 11.13 4.65 13.00
CA ALA A 72 11.36 4.51 11.57
C ALA A 72 11.46 3.04 11.16
N HIS A 73 10.84 2.72 10.04
CA HIS A 73 10.81 1.37 9.47
C HIS A 73 11.88 1.21 8.40
N SER A 74 12.37 -0.01 8.24
CA SER A 74 13.29 -0.44 7.18
C SER A 74 12.76 -1.69 6.50
N PHE A 75 13.11 -1.86 5.23
CA PHE A 75 12.77 -3.06 4.46
C PHE A 75 13.90 -3.41 3.49
N ASN A 76 14.35 -4.67 3.52
CA ASN A 76 15.43 -5.16 2.66
C ASN A 76 14.97 -6.13 1.57
N GLY A 77 13.66 -6.37 1.44
CA GLY A 77 13.07 -7.32 0.51
C GLY A 77 12.72 -8.68 1.14
N ALA A 78 13.35 -9.05 2.24
CA ALA A 78 13.12 -10.31 2.96
C ALA A 78 12.73 -10.10 4.43
N GLU A 79 13.15 -8.98 4.99
CA GLU A 79 12.94 -8.62 6.38
C GLU A 79 12.39 -7.21 6.48
N ARG A 80 11.52 -7.00 7.43
CA ARG A 80 11.06 -5.70 7.90
C ARG A 80 11.68 -5.44 9.25
N ALA A 81 12.07 -4.21 9.50
CA ALA A 81 12.62 -3.82 10.77
C ALA A 81 12.06 -2.45 11.18
N TRP A 82 12.04 -2.17 12.47
CA TRP A 82 11.63 -0.87 12.99
C TRP A 82 12.44 -0.50 14.23
N ASN A 83 12.76 0.77 14.31
CA ASN A 83 13.46 1.32 15.44
C ASN A 83 12.50 1.50 16.63
N ILE A 84 13.05 1.47 17.85
CA ILE A 84 12.27 1.75 19.06
C ILE A 84 11.59 3.12 18.97
N SER A 85 10.32 3.20 19.43
CA SER A 85 9.51 4.42 19.33
C SER A 85 9.83 5.50 20.38
N ASN A 86 10.67 5.22 21.36
CA ASN A 86 11.03 6.14 22.44
C ASN A 86 12.30 6.94 22.10
N ASN A 87 12.19 8.26 21.98
CA ASN A 87 13.30 9.15 21.60
C ASN A 87 14.52 9.03 22.52
N ALA A 88 14.31 9.06 23.84
CA ALA A 88 15.42 8.99 24.79
C ALA A 88 16.15 7.64 24.72
N LYS A 89 15.40 6.53 24.65
CA LYS A 89 15.98 5.21 24.49
C LYS A 89 16.70 5.05 23.15
N TYR A 90 16.16 5.63 22.07
CA TYR A 90 16.81 5.61 20.75
C TYR A 90 18.15 6.34 20.80
N ILE A 91 18.17 7.57 21.32
CA ILE A 91 19.39 8.39 21.43
C ILE A 91 20.44 7.67 22.29
N ASN A 92 20.08 7.18 23.47
CA ASN A 92 20.99 6.48 24.35
C ASN A 92 21.61 5.25 23.69
N SER A 93 20.78 4.43 23.01
CA SER A 93 21.28 3.23 22.30
C SER A 93 22.27 3.59 21.19
N ILE A 94 21.97 4.64 20.40
CA ILE A 94 22.89 5.08 19.33
C ILE A 94 24.18 5.63 19.92
N THR A 95 24.13 6.38 21.03
CA THR A 95 25.32 6.86 21.72
C THR A 95 26.20 5.72 22.22
N GLU A 96 25.60 4.60 22.59
CA GLU A 96 26.30 3.36 22.97
C GLU A 96 26.72 2.47 21.79
N ASN A 97 26.58 2.94 20.55
CA ASN A 97 26.79 2.17 19.30
C ASN A 97 25.94 0.90 19.21
N LYS A 98 24.73 0.91 19.81
CA LYS A 98 23.76 -0.18 19.73
C LYS A 98 22.61 0.24 18.82
N LEU A 99 22.22 -0.65 17.89
CA LEU A 99 21.04 -0.42 17.04
C LEU A 99 19.77 -0.83 17.82
N PRO A 100 18.90 0.10 18.18
CA PRO A 100 17.64 -0.20 18.89
C PRO A 100 16.55 -0.65 17.92
N ILE A 101 16.76 -1.78 17.25
CA ILE A 101 15.95 -2.27 16.13
C ILE A 101 15.28 -3.60 16.48
N GLN A 102 14.05 -3.76 16.04
CA GLN A 102 13.35 -5.04 16.00
C GLN A 102 13.25 -5.51 14.56
N VAL A 103 13.39 -6.82 14.33
CA VAL A 103 13.42 -7.41 12.98
C VAL A 103 12.36 -8.50 12.88
N GLU A 104 11.57 -8.45 11.81
CA GLU A 104 10.62 -9.48 11.41
C GLU A 104 11.08 -10.11 10.09
N LYS A 105 11.25 -11.44 10.08
CA LYS A 105 11.50 -12.18 8.85
C LYS A 105 10.19 -12.49 8.14
N LEU A 106 10.06 -12.04 6.91
CA LEU A 106 8.87 -12.25 6.11
C LEU A 106 8.91 -13.64 5.46
N THR A 107 7.89 -14.44 5.73
CA THR A 107 7.67 -15.72 5.04
C THR A 107 7.31 -15.48 3.57
N GLY A 108 7.44 -16.51 2.72
CA GLY A 108 6.98 -16.42 1.34
C GLY A 108 5.47 -16.13 1.22
N ASN A 109 4.66 -16.56 2.20
CA ASN A 109 3.23 -16.23 2.24
C ASN A 109 3.01 -14.77 2.59
N ASN A 110 3.72 -14.22 3.57
CA ASN A 110 3.62 -12.81 3.94
C ASN A 110 3.97 -11.93 2.74
N ARG A 111 5.09 -12.18 2.09
CA ARG A 111 5.54 -11.43 0.90
C ARG A 111 4.53 -11.50 -0.25
N PHE A 112 3.97 -12.68 -0.52
CA PHE A 112 2.94 -12.84 -1.55
C PHE A 112 1.66 -12.06 -1.21
N ASN A 113 1.15 -12.20 0.01
CA ASN A 113 -0.06 -11.50 0.44
C ASN A 113 0.14 -9.97 0.44
N GLU A 114 1.30 -9.48 0.89
CA GLU A 114 1.63 -8.06 0.82
C GLU A 114 1.71 -7.56 -0.63
N TYR A 115 2.32 -8.32 -1.53
CA TYR A 115 2.38 -7.96 -2.94
C TYR A 115 0.99 -7.86 -3.57
N VAL A 116 0.10 -8.81 -3.26
CA VAL A 116 -1.30 -8.76 -3.72
C VAL A 116 -2.02 -7.54 -3.14
N MET A 117 -1.92 -7.35 -1.83
CA MET A 117 -2.59 -6.25 -1.12
C MET A 117 -2.12 -4.87 -1.62
N THR A 118 -0.82 -4.69 -1.80
CA THR A 118 -0.26 -3.41 -2.28
C THR A 118 -0.55 -3.20 -3.77
N GLY A 119 -0.41 -4.24 -4.60
CA GLY A 119 -0.67 -4.16 -6.03
C GLY A 119 -2.10 -3.73 -6.35
N LEU A 120 -3.10 -4.31 -5.68
CA LEU A 120 -4.52 -3.97 -5.87
C LEU A 120 -4.89 -2.55 -5.39
N ARG A 121 -3.99 -1.85 -4.73
CA ARG A 121 -4.18 -0.46 -4.28
C ARG A 121 -3.58 0.58 -5.21
N THR A 122 -3.01 0.15 -6.32
CA THR A 122 -2.30 1.01 -7.26
C THR A 122 -2.73 0.75 -8.70
N ILE A 123 -2.51 1.72 -9.56
CA ILE A 123 -2.78 1.58 -11.00
C ILE A 123 -1.88 0.54 -11.69
N TRP A 124 -0.77 0.14 -11.07
CA TRP A 124 0.15 -0.86 -11.65
C TRP A 124 -0.34 -2.29 -11.47
N GLY A 125 -1.18 -2.54 -10.46
CA GLY A 125 -1.78 -3.84 -10.23
C GLY A 125 -0.77 -4.93 -9.85
N ILE A 126 -1.17 -6.18 -10.10
CA ILE A 126 -0.40 -7.40 -9.83
C ILE A 126 0.06 -8.00 -11.15
N SER A 127 1.34 -7.94 -11.44
CA SER A 127 1.93 -8.58 -12.63
C SER A 127 1.94 -10.11 -12.47
N TYR A 128 1.35 -10.82 -13.42
CA TYR A 128 1.35 -12.29 -13.45
C TYR A 128 2.76 -12.85 -13.62
N GLU A 129 3.56 -12.25 -14.49
CA GLU A 129 4.96 -12.62 -14.70
C GLU A 129 5.76 -12.50 -13.39
N LYS A 130 5.61 -11.40 -12.67
CA LYS A 130 6.28 -11.21 -11.37
C LYS A 130 5.82 -12.24 -10.33
N VAL A 131 4.51 -12.56 -10.29
CA VAL A 131 3.99 -13.58 -9.39
C VAL A 131 4.60 -14.95 -9.71
N GLU A 132 4.65 -15.34 -10.97
CA GLU A 132 5.21 -16.61 -11.37
C GLU A 132 6.71 -16.69 -11.05
N LYS A 133 7.46 -15.65 -11.37
CA LYS A 133 8.91 -15.58 -11.17
C LYS A 133 9.32 -15.58 -9.69
N GLU A 134 8.63 -14.80 -8.85
CA GLU A 134 9.04 -14.59 -7.45
C GLU A 134 8.35 -15.55 -6.47
N PHE A 135 7.18 -16.05 -6.81
CA PHE A 135 6.34 -16.85 -5.90
C PHE A 135 5.97 -18.22 -6.45
N GLY A 136 6.21 -18.46 -7.73
CA GLY A 136 5.99 -19.76 -8.40
C GLY A 136 4.61 -19.92 -9.04
N ALA A 137 4.52 -20.85 -9.98
CA ALA A 137 3.33 -21.12 -10.80
C ALA A 137 2.09 -21.49 -9.96
N LEU A 138 2.25 -22.25 -8.87
CA LEU A 138 1.12 -22.60 -8.00
C LEU A 138 0.43 -21.39 -7.39
N ARG A 139 1.19 -20.37 -6.99
CA ARG A 139 0.62 -19.12 -6.46
C ARG A 139 -0.04 -18.28 -7.54
N LEU A 140 0.50 -18.30 -8.76
CA LEU A 140 -0.14 -17.64 -9.89
C LEU A 140 -1.51 -18.29 -10.19
N GLU A 141 -1.59 -19.61 -10.22
CA GLU A 141 -2.86 -20.31 -10.43
C GLU A 141 -3.86 -20.06 -9.30
N LEU A 142 -3.39 -20.03 -8.06
CA LEU A 142 -4.23 -19.67 -6.91
C LEU A 142 -4.76 -18.23 -7.03
N LEU A 143 -3.91 -17.27 -7.40
CA LEU A 143 -4.31 -15.88 -7.64
C LEU A 143 -5.38 -15.82 -8.74
N LYS A 144 -5.15 -16.41 -9.88
CA LYS A 144 -6.12 -16.46 -11.01
C LYS A 144 -7.45 -17.08 -10.58
N LYS A 145 -7.40 -18.19 -9.84
CA LYS A 145 -8.60 -18.87 -9.33
C LYS A 145 -9.40 -17.94 -8.41
N ASN A 146 -8.75 -17.31 -7.47
CA ASN A 146 -9.39 -16.43 -6.48
C ASN A 146 -9.88 -15.11 -7.10
N ALA A 147 -9.25 -14.63 -8.16
CA ALA A 147 -9.65 -13.42 -8.89
C ALA A 147 -10.92 -13.61 -9.74
N LYS A 148 -11.24 -14.86 -10.18
CA LYS A 148 -12.39 -15.13 -11.09
C LYS A 148 -13.72 -14.49 -10.67
N PRO A 149 -14.21 -14.63 -9.41
CA PRO A 149 -15.47 -14.01 -9.02
C PRO A 149 -15.44 -12.48 -9.11
N PHE A 150 -14.31 -11.86 -8.78
CA PHE A 150 -14.14 -10.40 -8.84
C PHE A 150 -14.06 -9.89 -10.29
N LEU A 151 -13.40 -10.62 -11.17
CA LEU A 151 -13.39 -10.35 -12.61
C LEU A 151 -14.81 -10.48 -13.20
N LYS A 152 -15.57 -11.53 -12.82
CA LYS A 152 -16.96 -11.72 -13.28
C LYS A 152 -17.88 -10.59 -12.85
N ASN A 153 -17.66 -10.05 -11.66
CA ASN A 153 -18.47 -8.95 -11.09
C ASN A 153 -17.97 -7.56 -11.51
N GLY A 154 -16.94 -7.47 -12.36
CA GLY A 154 -16.40 -6.21 -12.83
C GLY A 154 -15.64 -5.41 -11.75
N LEU A 155 -15.24 -6.03 -10.65
CA LEU A 155 -14.43 -5.39 -9.59
C LEU A 155 -12.93 -5.44 -9.86
N LEU A 156 -12.52 -6.37 -10.72
CA LEU A 156 -11.16 -6.50 -11.22
C LEU A 156 -11.17 -6.59 -12.74
N GLU A 157 -10.10 -6.18 -13.36
CA GLU A 157 -9.85 -6.35 -14.80
C GLU A 157 -8.40 -6.78 -15.05
N ILE A 158 -8.16 -7.36 -16.22
CA ILE A 158 -6.80 -7.70 -16.68
C ILE A 158 -6.39 -6.69 -17.72
N LYS A 159 -5.34 -5.93 -17.43
CA LYS A 159 -4.73 -4.97 -18.37
C LYS A 159 -3.34 -5.45 -18.79
N LEU A 160 -2.90 -5.04 -19.96
CA LEU A 160 -1.50 -5.17 -20.35
C LEU A 160 -0.71 -4.13 -19.54
N GLY A 161 0.16 -4.61 -18.66
CA GLY A 161 1.04 -3.77 -17.84
C GLY A 161 2.14 -3.10 -18.68
N SER A 162 2.92 -2.24 -18.03
CA SER A 162 4.00 -1.43 -18.64
C SER A 162 5.06 -2.23 -19.39
N PHE A 163 5.13 -3.54 -19.19
CA PHE A 163 6.08 -4.47 -19.83
C PHE A 163 5.39 -5.50 -20.73
N SER A 164 4.19 -5.19 -21.24
CA SER A 164 3.40 -6.08 -22.10
C SER A 164 2.99 -7.41 -21.46
N SER A 165 3.16 -7.58 -20.16
CA SER A 165 2.68 -8.74 -19.41
C SER A 165 1.30 -8.45 -18.78
N PRO A 166 0.41 -9.48 -18.69
CA PRO A 166 -0.89 -9.31 -18.06
C PRO A 166 -0.76 -8.90 -16.59
N SER A 167 -1.50 -7.88 -16.18
CA SER A 167 -1.59 -7.42 -14.79
C SER A 167 -3.05 -7.37 -14.35
N LEU A 168 -3.30 -7.83 -13.13
CA LEU A 168 -4.61 -7.78 -12.49
C LEU A 168 -4.73 -6.44 -11.75
N VAL A 169 -5.73 -5.65 -12.09
CA VAL A 169 -5.99 -4.32 -11.50
C VAL A 169 -7.42 -4.22 -11.00
N THR A 170 -7.67 -3.33 -10.03
CA THR A 170 -9.03 -2.96 -9.63
C THR A 170 -9.65 -2.07 -10.70
N THR A 171 -10.94 -2.25 -10.95
CA THR A 171 -11.74 -1.31 -11.73
C THR A 171 -12.02 -0.06 -10.90
N LYS A 172 -12.22 1.05 -11.57
CA LYS A 172 -12.65 2.30 -10.92
C LYS A 172 -14.11 2.24 -10.54
#